data_376a2cdb402c3ca57b964445303e101d
#
_entry.id   376a2cdb402c3ca57b964445303e101d
#
_cell.length_a   1.000
_cell.length_b   1.000
_cell.length_c   1.000
_cell.angle_alpha   90.00
_cell.angle_beta   90.00
_cell.angle_gamma   90.00
#
_symmetry.space_group_name_H-M   'P 1'
#
loop_
_entity.id
_entity.type
_entity.pdbx_description
1 polymer ?
#
loop_
_entity_poly.entity_id
_entity_poly.type
_entity_poly.pdbx_seq_one_letter_code
_entity_poly.pdbx_strand_id
1 'polypeptide(L)'
;MKVLGLIVEYNPFHQGHLYHINKAKQLIKPDVTIVIMSGHFVQRGEPAISNKWTRAGVAIKNGIDLVIELPFVYSVQSADYFAQGAIELLAKLKVTDIVFGSECGNINIFKDIAFTIKNNQKNYDNLVKKQMNQGLRYPDACNQALSILMNKTVTTPNDLLGLAYVKEVINHNYPIELHCIKRTNDF
;
A
#
# COMPACT_ATOMS: atom_id res chain seq x y z
N MET A 1 15.46 9.48 15.04
CA MET A 1 14.64 10.23 14.08
C MET A 1 13.55 9.30 13.57
N LYS A 2 12.28 9.67 13.70
CA LYS A 2 11.13 8.94 13.17
C LYS A 2 10.77 9.48 11.79
N VAL A 3 10.74 8.63 10.80
CA VAL A 3 10.43 9.00 9.42
C VAL A 3 9.17 8.25 8.99
N LEU A 4 8.09 8.99 8.76
CA LEU A 4 6.81 8.46 8.31
C LEU A 4 6.79 8.37 6.78
N GLY A 5 6.48 7.18 6.25
CA GLY A 5 6.21 6.94 4.84
C GLY A 5 4.72 6.80 4.55
N LEU A 6 4.24 7.46 3.51
CA LEU A 6 2.90 7.29 2.95
C LEU A 6 3.00 6.96 1.47
N ILE A 7 2.10 6.10 0.97
CA ILE A 7 2.02 5.72 -0.44
C ILE A 7 0.67 6.18 -0.96
N VAL A 8 0.65 7.04 -1.98
CA VAL A 8 -0.55 7.77 -2.38
C VAL A 8 -0.63 8.03 -3.88
N GLU A 9 -1.81 8.41 -4.34
CA GLU A 9 -2.05 8.93 -5.69
C GLU A 9 -2.51 10.39 -5.69
N TYR A 10 -3.33 10.78 -4.70
CA TYR A 10 -3.94 12.12 -4.59
C TYR A 10 -4.64 12.56 -5.88
N ASN A 11 -5.55 11.74 -6.37
CA ASN A 11 -6.17 11.90 -7.69
C ASN A 11 -7.71 12.07 -7.65
N PRO A 12 -8.24 13.27 -7.26
CA PRO A 12 -7.53 14.43 -6.71
C PRO A 12 -7.28 14.30 -5.20
N PHE A 13 -6.54 15.24 -4.63
CA PHE A 13 -6.43 15.41 -3.18
C PHE A 13 -7.79 15.87 -2.60
N HIS A 14 -8.23 15.26 -1.50
CA HIS A 14 -9.51 15.56 -0.84
C HIS A 14 -9.40 15.45 0.69
N GLN A 15 -10.48 15.79 1.41
CA GLN A 15 -10.51 15.81 2.87
C GLN A 15 -10.12 14.48 3.53
N GLY A 16 -10.48 13.35 2.92
CA GLY A 16 -10.05 12.02 3.40
C GLY A 16 -8.54 11.83 3.38
N HIS A 17 -7.84 12.41 2.41
CA HIS A 17 -6.38 12.39 2.38
C HIS A 17 -5.77 13.27 3.47
N LEU A 18 -6.34 14.46 3.70
CA LEU A 18 -5.93 15.33 4.81
C LEU A 18 -6.15 14.66 6.17
N TYR A 19 -7.31 14.03 6.37
CA TYR A 19 -7.59 13.24 7.56
C TYR A 19 -6.54 12.14 7.77
N HIS A 20 -6.21 11.37 6.71
CA HIS A 20 -5.21 10.31 6.76
C HIS A 20 -3.83 10.85 7.17
N ILE A 21 -3.36 11.95 6.56
CA ILE A 21 -2.09 12.61 6.92
C ILE A 21 -2.09 13.00 8.41
N ASN A 22 -3.15 13.69 8.86
CA ASN A 22 -3.23 14.17 10.23
C ASN A 22 -3.25 13.01 11.24
N LYS A 23 -4.02 11.96 10.97
CA LYS A 23 -4.10 10.76 11.82
C LYS A 23 -2.78 10.00 11.85
N ALA A 24 -2.12 9.85 10.71
CA ALA A 24 -0.80 9.22 10.64
C ALA A 24 0.24 10.00 11.45
N LYS A 25 0.26 11.33 11.33
CA LYS A 25 1.14 12.19 12.13
C LYS A 25 0.82 12.14 13.63
N GLN A 26 -0.45 12.11 14.01
CA GLN A 26 -0.85 11.95 15.42
C GLN A 26 -0.38 10.61 15.99
N LEU A 27 -0.49 9.54 15.21
CA LEU A 27 -0.12 8.18 15.62
C LEU A 27 1.41 8.04 15.80
N ILE A 28 2.17 8.49 14.81
CA ILE A 28 3.61 8.24 14.73
C ILE A 28 4.41 9.36 15.42
N LYS A 29 3.95 10.60 15.36
CA LYS A 29 4.67 11.82 15.78
C LYS A 29 6.04 11.89 15.09
N PRO A 30 6.08 11.90 13.75
CA PRO A 30 7.31 11.82 12.98
C PRO A 30 8.07 13.14 13.00
N ASP A 31 9.40 13.04 12.85
CA ASP A 31 10.28 14.19 12.58
C ASP A 31 10.16 14.63 11.10
N VAL A 32 9.96 13.64 10.19
CA VAL A 32 9.85 13.85 8.75
C VAL A 32 8.74 12.96 8.17
N THR A 33 7.96 13.48 7.25
CA THR A 33 6.93 12.74 6.50
C THR A 33 7.27 12.72 5.02
N ILE A 34 7.47 11.53 4.47
CA ILE A 34 7.80 11.27 3.07
C ILE A 34 6.61 10.61 2.38
N VAL A 35 6.29 11.09 1.19
CA VAL A 35 5.25 10.51 0.34
C VAL A 35 5.89 9.93 -0.92
N ILE A 36 5.57 8.67 -1.24
CA ILE A 36 5.76 8.10 -2.57
C ILE A 36 4.44 8.27 -3.32
N MET A 37 4.47 8.97 -4.44
CA MET A 37 3.27 9.34 -5.21
C MET A 37 3.38 8.91 -6.66
N SER A 38 2.30 8.33 -7.21
CA SER A 38 2.20 8.04 -8.65
C SER A 38 2.39 9.30 -9.50
N GLY A 39 3.06 9.14 -10.63
CA GLY A 39 3.36 10.22 -11.58
C GLY A 39 2.13 10.72 -12.35
N HIS A 40 2.25 10.84 -13.68
CA HIS A 40 1.14 11.28 -14.52
C HIS A 40 0.04 10.22 -14.71
N PHE A 41 0.34 8.97 -14.39
CA PHE A 41 -0.61 7.86 -14.47
C PHE A 41 -0.78 7.22 -13.09
N VAL A 42 -2.01 6.87 -12.75
CA VAL A 42 -2.37 6.19 -11.50
C VAL A 42 -2.29 4.67 -11.64
N GLN A 43 -2.41 3.95 -10.57
CA GLN A 43 -2.21 2.50 -10.50
C GLN A 43 -3.12 1.71 -11.47
N ARG A 44 -4.30 2.23 -11.76
CA ARG A 44 -5.23 1.64 -12.74
C ARG A 44 -4.84 1.86 -14.20
N GLY A 45 -3.72 2.54 -14.47
CA GLY A 45 -3.26 2.86 -15.83
C GLY A 45 -3.96 4.05 -16.47
N GLU A 46 -4.77 4.78 -15.71
CA GLU A 46 -5.48 5.98 -16.18
C GLU A 46 -4.63 7.22 -15.98
N PRO A 47 -4.76 8.25 -16.85
CA PRO A 47 -4.16 9.55 -16.60
C PRO A 47 -4.72 10.16 -15.31
N ALA A 48 -3.86 10.75 -14.51
CA ALA A 48 -4.28 11.49 -13.33
C ALA A 48 -5.06 12.78 -13.74
N ILE A 49 -6.05 13.16 -12.95
CA ILE A 49 -6.92 14.36 -13.19
C ILE A 49 -6.08 15.63 -13.29
N SER A 50 -4.97 15.73 -12.56
CA SER A 50 -4.05 16.86 -12.65
C SER A 50 -2.59 16.40 -12.72
N ASN A 51 -1.71 17.29 -13.19
CA ASN A 51 -0.30 16.96 -13.30
C ASN A 51 0.34 16.66 -11.93
N LYS A 52 1.41 15.88 -11.94
CA LYS A 52 2.11 15.44 -10.72
C LYS A 52 2.64 16.61 -9.87
N TRP A 53 3.08 17.70 -10.49
CA TRP A 53 3.61 18.86 -9.77
C TRP A 53 2.55 19.57 -8.93
N THR A 54 1.34 19.73 -9.50
CA THR A 54 0.20 20.29 -8.77
C THR A 54 -0.17 19.40 -7.59
N ARG A 55 -0.27 18.08 -7.78
CA ARG A 55 -0.58 17.12 -6.71
C ARG A 55 0.48 17.10 -5.62
N ALA A 56 1.76 17.13 -6.00
CA ALA A 56 2.88 17.22 -5.06
C ALA A 56 2.85 18.53 -4.28
N GLY A 57 2.59 19.67 -4.96
CA GLY A 57 2.46 20.96 -4.30
C GLY A 57 1.31 21.03 -3.29
N VAL A 58 0.19 20.37 -3.56
CA VAL A 58 -0.91 20.25 -2.60
C VAL A 58 -0.48 19.39 -1.40
N ALA A 59 0.23 18.29 -1.61
CA ALA A 59 0.74 17.45 -0.52
C ALA A 59 1.68 18.25 0.42
N ILE A 60 2.64 18.98 -0.15
CA ILE A 60 3.57 19.83 0.61
C ILE A 60 2.81 20.89 1.42
N LYS A 61 1.84 21.59 0.80
CA LYS A 61 1.01 22.59 1.50
C LYS A 61 0.20 22.00 2.66
N ASN A 62 -0.06 20.70 2.64
CA ASN A 62 -0.78 19.99 3.69
C ASN A 62 0.18 19.25 4.66
N GLY A 63 1.45 19.68 4.70
CA GLY A 63 2.39 19.27 5.73
C GLY A 63 3.20 18.01 5.41
N ILE A 64 3.33 17.62 4.16
CA ILE A 64 4.31 16.63 3.70
C ILE A 64 5.65 17.33 3.50
N ASP A 65 6.74 16.73 3.96
CA ASP A 65 8.09 17.33 3.87
C ASP A 65 8.77 16.98 2.53
N LEU A 66 8.52 15.79 1.99
CA LEU A 66 9.13 15.31 0.76
C LEU A 66 8.15 14.47 -0.04
N VAL A 67 8.02 14.76 -1.34
CA VAL A 67 7.26 13.94 -2.30
C VAL A 67 8.22 13.37 -3.33
N ILE A 68 8.20 12.05 -3.47
CA ILE A 68 9.00 11.32 -4.47
C ILE A 68 8.04 10.62 -5.44
N GLU A 69 8.33 10.75 -6.72
CA GLU A 69 7.56 10.07 -7.76
C GLU A 69 7.87 8.57 -7.77
N LEU A 70 6.82 7.75 -7.71
CA LEU A 70 6.95 6.33 -8.00
C LEU A 70 7.24 6.16 -9.50
N PRO A 71 8.33 5.47 -9.90
CA PRO A 71 8.64 5.26 -11.30
C PRO A 71 7.46 4.63 -12.06
N PHE A 72 7.23 5.10 -13.27
CA PHE A 72 6.09 4.69 -14.11
C PHE A 72 5.95 3.18 -14.23
N VAL A 73 7.06 2.46 -14.36
CA VAL A 73 7.09 0.99 -14.49
C VAL A 73 6.48 0.26 -13.30
N TYR A 74 6.43 0.88 -12.12
CA TYR A 74 5.76 0.37 -10.92
C TYR A 74 4.37 0.98 -10.74
N SER A 75 4.20 2.23 -11.15
CA SER A 75 2.96 3.00 -10.90
C SER A 75 1.74 2.40 -11.57
N VAL A 76 1.86 1.85 -12.79
CA VAL A 76 0.74 1.33 -13.61
C VAL A 76 0.65 -0.19 -13.59
N GLN A 77 0.97 -0.82 -12.47
CA GLN A 77 1.06 -2.27 -12.33
C GLN A 77 0.03 -2.84 -11.35
N SER A 78 0.06 -4.18 -11.18
CA SER A 78 -0.70 -4.84 -10.13
C SER A 78 -0.32 -4.31 -8.74
N ALA A 79 -1.18 -4.54 -7.74
CA ALA A 79 -0.94 -4.12 -6.36
C ALA A 79 0.42 -4.59 -5.83
N ASP A 80 0.86 -5.80 -6.19
CA ASP A 80 2.14 -6.37 -5.74
C ASP A 80 3.32 -5.57 -6.31
N TYR A 81 3.37 -5.28 -7.62
CA TYR A 81 4.46 -4.50 -8.23
C TYR A 81 4.43 -3.03 -7.81
N PHE A 82 3.24 -2.45 -7.68
CA PHE A 82 3.08 -1.10 -7.13
C PHE A 82 3.66 -1.01 -5.71
N ALA A 83 3.31 -1.97 -4.86
CA ALA A 83 3.83 -2.08 -3.50
C ALA A 83 5.34 -2.28 -3.49
N GLN A 84 5.87 -3.18 -4.32
CA GLN A 84 7.30 -3.45 -4.42
C GLN A 84 8.09 -2.16 -4.67
N GLY A 85 7.76 -1.41 -5.72
CA GLY A 85 8.47 -0.18 -6.05
C GLY A 85 8.37 0.88 -4.96
N ALA A 86 7.18 1.05 -4.37
CA ALA A 86 6.96 2.04 -3.32
C ALA A 86 7.68 1.69 -2.01
N ILE A 87 7.59 0.45 -1.56
CA ILE A 87 8.23 -0.03 -0.31
C ILE A 87 9.75 -0.02 -0.45
N GLU A 88 10.30 -0.44 -1.60
CA GLU A 88 11.74 -0.40 -1.84
C GLU A 88 12.28 1.04 -1.77
N LEU A 89 11.59 2.01 -2.33
CA LEU A 89 11.95 3.43 -2.23
C LEU A 89 11.92 3.91 -0.78
N LEU A 90 10.85 3.61 -0.04
CA LEU A 90 10.73 3.99 1.38
C LEU A 90 11.83 3.34 2.23
N ALA A 91 12.17 2.09 1.97
CA ALA A 91 13.26 1.38 2.66
C ALA A 91 14.63 2.03 2.39
N LYS A 92 14.92 2.39 1.13
CA LYS A 92 16.15 3.12 0.74
C LYS A 92 16.24 4.49 1.41
N LEU A 93 15.11 5.15 1.64
CA LEU A 93 15.01 6.43 2.35
C LEU A 93 15.04 6.27 3.88
N LYS A 94 15.24 5.05 4.38
CA LYS A 94 15.28 4.72 5.81
C LYS A 94 14.03 5.17 6.57
N VAL A 95 12.88 5.03 5.94
CA VAL A 95 11.59 5.24 6.61
C VAL A 95 11.46 4.24 7.76
N THR A 96 11.00 4.72 8.91
CA THR A 96 10.84 3.89 10.13
C THR A 96 9.43 3.34 10.26
N ASP A 97 8.43 4.07 9.77
CA ASP A 97 7.01 3.76 9.94
C ASP A 97 6.25 3.99 8.64
N ILE A 98 5.38 3.08 8.28
CA ILE A 98 4.43 3.25 7.18
C ILE A 98 3.01 3.17 7.72
N VAL A 99 2.17 4.14 7.31
CA VAL A 99 0.75 4.18 7.66
C VAL A 99 -0.08 4.17 6.37
N PHE A 100 -1.06 3.28 6.28
CA PHE A 100 -1.98 3.21 5.16
C PHE A 100 -3.45 3.16 5.61
N GLY A 101 -4.37 3.56 4.73
CA GLY A 101 -5.80 3.45 4.96
C GLY A 101 -6.27 2.02 4.70
N SER A 102 -7.18 1.49 5.54
CA SER A 102 -7.69 0.12 5.47
C SER A 102 -9.18 0.11 5.79
N GLU A 103 -9.94 -0.70 5.09
CA GLU A 103 -11.35 -0.93 5.42
C GLU A 103 -11.51 -1.77 6.69
N CYS A 104 -10.66 -2.78 6.88
CA CYS A 104 -10.71 -3.62 8.07
C CYS A 104 -10.11 -2.94 9.32
N GLY A 105 -9.12 -2.05 9.15
CA GLY A 105 -8.50 -1.29 10.23
C GLY A 105 -7.71 -2.11 11.26
N ASN A 106 -7.29 -3.32 10.93
CA ASN A 106 -6.55 -4.20 11.84
C ASN A 106 -5.27 -4.73 11.20
N ILE A 107 -4.13 -4.13 11.57
CA ILE A 107 -2.81 -4.48 11.00
C ILE A 107 -2.40 -5.93 11.28
N ASN A 108 -2.86 -6.54 12.37
CA ASN A 108 -2.50 -7.91 12.71
C ASN A 108 -3.06 -8.92 11.70
N ILE A 109 -4.25 -8.65 11.13
CA ILE A 109 -4.83 -9.50 10.08
C ILE A 109 -3.89 -9.55 8.86
N PHE A 110 -3.36 -8.40 8.44
CA PHE A 110 -2.42 -8.33 7.30
C PHE A 110 -1.10 -9.04 7.61
N LYS A 111 -0.56 -8.83 8.83
CA LYS A 111 0.67 -9.51 9.27
C LYS A 111 0.48 -11.03 9.29
N ASP A 112 -0.61 -11.52 9.87
CA ASP A 112 -0.93 -12.96 9.91
C ASP A 112 -1.01 -13.57 8.50
N ILE A 113 -1.70 -12.88 7.58
CA ILE A 113 -1.82 -13.32 6.19
C ILE A 113 -0.45 -13.36 5.52
N ALA A 114 0.32 -12.27 5.64
CA ALA A 114 1.63 -12.17 5.01
C ALA A 114 2.62 -13.21 5.54
N PHE A 115 2.67 -13.45 6.86
CA PHE A 115 3.49 -14.51 7.45
C PHE A 115 3.03 -15.90 7.01
N THR A 116 1.72 -16.15 6.93
CA THR A 116 1.20 -17.44 6.47
C THR A 116 1.61 -17.70 5.02
N ILE A 117 1.49 -16.70 4.14
CA ILE A 117 1.94 -16.80 2.74
C ILE A 117 3.45 -17.06 2.71
N LYS A 118 4.27 -16.26 3.41
CA LYS A 118 5.74 -16.40 3.45
C LYS A 118 6.15 -17.81 3.87
N ASN A 119 5.54 -18.35 4.92
CA ASN A 119 5.87 -19.67 5.45
C ASN A 119 5.34 -20.82 4.56
N ASN A 120 4.39 -20.56 3.69
CA ASN A 120 3.78 -21.54 2.79
C ASN A 120 3.87 -21.12 1.31
N GLN A 121 4.87 -20.32 0.93
CA GLN A 121 4.97 -19.66 -0.38
C GLN A 121 4.74 -20.64 -1.55
N LYS A 122 5.44 -21.75 -1.56
CA LYS A 122 5.32 -22.75 -2.64
C LYS A 122 3.90 -23.32 -2.77
N ASN A 123 3.22 -23.56 -1.64
CA ASN A 123 1.87 -24.06 -1.64
C ASN A 123 0.89 -22.99 -2.11
N TYR A 124 1.04 -21.76 -1.61
CA TYR A 124 0.25 -20.62 -2.03
C TYR A 124 0.36 -20.36 -3.54
N ASP A 125 1.56 -20.33 -4.09
CA ASP A 125 1.80 -20.12 -5.52
C ASP A 125 1.17 -21.22 -6.39
N ASN A 126 1.25 -22.46 -5.94
CA ASN A 126 0.61 -23.60 -6.62
C ASN A 126 -0.92 -23.46 -6.60
N LEU A 127 -1.50 -23.04 -5.48
CA LEU A 127 -2.95 -22.78 -5.37
C LEU A 127 -3.37 -21.65 -6.30
N VAL A 128 -2.66 -20.51 -6.29
CA VAL A 128 -2.93 -19.39 -7.20
C VAL A 128 -2.88 -19.85 -8.66
N LYS A 129 -1.79 -20.54 -9.05
CA LYS A 129 -1.65 -21.07 -10.43
C LYS A 129 -2.78 -22.00 -10.80
N LYS A 130 -3.20 -22.89 -9.89
CA LYS A 130 -4.33 -23.80 -10.12
C LYS A 130 -5.63 -23.02 -10.39
N GLN A 131 -5.92 -21.99 -9.60
CA GLN A 131 -7.11 -21.17 -9.77
C GLN A 131 -7.07 -20.36 -11.07
N MET A 132 -5.92 -19.80 -11.43
CA MET A 132 -5.74 -19.12 -12.72
C MET A 132 -5.97 -20.05 -13.92
N ASN A 133 -5.49 -21.30 -13.84
CA ASN A 133 -5.73 -22.32 -14.88
C ASN A 133 -7.22 -22.70 -15.01
N GLN A 134 -8.03 -22.43 -13.99
CA GLN A 134 -9.49 -22.57 -14.02
C GLN A 134 -10.22 -21.32 -14.54
N GLY A 135 -9.47 -20.29 -14.99
CA GLY A 135 -10.01 -19.08 -15.62
C GLY A 135 -10.22 -17.91 -14.64
N LEU A 136 -9.81 -18.02 -13.38
CA LEU A 136 -9.90 -16.89 -12.46
C LEU A 136 -8.85 -15.83 -12.80
N ARG A 137 -9.22 -14.56 -12.66
CA ARG A 137 -8.25 -13.45 -12.72
C ARG A 137 -7.30 -13.51 -11.52
N TYR A 138 -6.11 -13.01 -11.69
CA TYR A 138 -5.05 -13.08 -10.66
C TYR A 138 -5.51 -12.64 -9.23
N PRO A 139 -6.21 -11.49 -9.03
CA PRO A 139 -6.69 -11.11 -7.70
C PRO A 139 -7.69 -12.09 -7.09
N ASP A 140 -8.59 -12.64 -7.93
CA ASP A 140 -9.59 -13.61 -7.50
C ASP A 140 -8.93 -14.96 -7.16
N ALA A 141 -7.93 -15.37 -7.93
CA ALA A 141 -7.13 -16.56 -7.69
C ALA A 141 -6.32 -16.46 -6.38
N CYS A 142 -5.75 -15.29 -6.09
CA CYS A 142 -5.07 -15.01 -4.82
C CYS A 142 -6.03 -15.13 -3.63
N ASN A 143 -7.23 -14.54 -3.72
CA ASN A 143 -8.24 -14.65 -2.68
C ASN A 143 -8.72 -16.08 -2.46
N GLN A 144 -8.93 -16.84 -3.53
CA GLN A 144 -9.32 -18.25 -3.43
C GLN A 144 -8.20 -19.08 -2.78
N ALA A 145 -6.94 -18.82 -3.13
CA ALA A 145 -5.79 -19.48 -2.51
C ALA A 145 -5.71 -19.17 -1.01
N LEU A 146 -5.94 -17.91 -0.60
CA LEU A 146 -6.01 -17.52 0.82
C LEU A 146 -7.16 -18.20 1.56
N SER A 147 -8.34 -18.27 0.93
CA SER A 147 -9.49 -18.97 1.52
C SER A 147 -9.19 -20.44 1.79
N ILE A 148 -8.53 -21.11 0.85
CA ILE A 148 -8.11 -22.53 1.00
C ILE A 148 -7.04 -22.66 2.10
N LEU A 149 -6.08 -21.74 2.14
CA LEU A 149 -4.91 -21.85 3.03
C LEU A 149 -5.23 -21.52 4.48
N MET A 150 -6.11 -20.55 4.74
CA MET A 150 -6.35 -20.03 6.08
C MET A 150 -7.78 -19.55 6.37
N ASN A 151 -8.73 -19.90 5.52
CA ASN A 151 -10.14 -19.48 5.63
C ASN A 151 -10.32 -17.95 5.78
N LYS A 152 -9.49 -17.17 5.07
CA LYS A 152 -9.55 -15.70 5.04
C LYS A 152 -9.62 -15.21 3.59
N THR A 153 -10.21 -14.03 3.40
CA THR A 153 -10.24 -13.34 2.10
C THR A 153 -9.97 -11.86 2.31
N VAL A 154 -9.37 -11.21 1.30
CA VAL A 154 -9.16 -9.76 1.27
C VAL A 154 -9.72 -9.26 -0.05
N THR A 155 -10.85 -8.55 -0.02
CA THR A 155 -11.61 -8.20 -1.22
C THR A 155 -11.71 -6.71 -1.49
N THR A 156 -11.46 -5.89 -0.47
CA THR A 156 -11.56 -4.43 -0.61
C THR A 156 -10.27 -3.85 -1.20
N PRO A 157 -10.36 -2.83 -2.07
CA PRO A 157 -9.20 -2.32 -2.80
C PRO A 157 -8.05 -1.83 -1.91
N ASN A 158 -8.35 -1.09 -0.83
CA ASN A 158 -7.29 -0.58 0.04
C ASN A 158 -6.68 -1.69 0.91
N ASP A 159 -7.47 -2.69 1.32
CA ASP A 159 -6.93 -3.83 2.04
C ASP A 159 -6.05 -4.72 1.15
N LEU A 160 -6.36 -4.85 -0.14
CA LEU A 160 -5.50 -5.53 -1.11
C LEU A 160 -4.14 -4.82 -1.27
N LEU A 161 -4.14 -3.49 -1.41
CA LEU A 161 -2.92 -2.69 -1.42
C LEU A 161 -2.18 -2.76 -0.09
N GLY A 162 -2.90 -2.64 1.03
CA GLY A 162 -2.33 -2.76 2.37
C GLY A 162 -1.64 -4.11 2.60
N LEU A 163 -2.28 -5.21 2.17
CA LEU A 163 -1.67 -6.54 2.22
C LEU A 163 -0.40 -6.63 1.37
N ALA A 164 -0.40 -6.04 0.17
CA ALA A 164 0.79 -6.01 -0.69
C ALA A 164 1.95 -5.26 -0.01
N TYR A 165 1.71 -4.11 0.64
CA TYR A 165 2.72 -3.40 1.42
C TYR A 165 3.29 -4.25 2.56
N VAL A 166 2.41 -4.90 3.32
CA VAL A 166 2.82 -5.76 4.44
C VAL A 166 3.63 -6.95 3.97
N LYS A 167 3.23 -7.60 2.86
CA LYS A 167 3.99 -8.69 2.22
C LYS A 167 5.41 -8.25 1.85
N GLU A 168 5.56 -7.10 1.18
CA GLU A 168 6.87 -6.58 0.77
C GLU A 168 7.78 -6.33 1.97
N VAL A 169 7.29 -5.66 3.00
CA VAL A 169 8.09 -5.40 4.22
C VAL A 169 8.52 -6.72 4.89
N ILE A 170 7.60 -7.68 5.04
CA ILE A 170 7.88 -8.97 5.70
C ILE A 170 8.81 -9.85 4.85
N ASN A 171 8.61 -9.91 3.54
CA ASN A 171 9.41 -10.75 2.66
C ASN A 171 10.88 -10.34 2.62
N HIS A 172 11.13 -9.03 2.59
CA HIS A 172 12.49 -8.47 2.53
C HIS A 172 13.08 -8.15 3.91
N ASN A 173 12.33 -8.43 5.00
CA ASN A 173 12.73 -8.13 6.38
C ASN A 173 13.16 -6.65 6.56
N TYR A 174 12.47 -5.72 5.91
CA TYR A 174 12.75 -4.30 6.09
C TYR A 174 12.44 -3.88 7.53
N PRO A 175 13.29 -3.06 8.17
CA PRO A 175 13.10 -2.58 9.54
C PRO A 175 12.08 -1.43 9.57
N ILE A 176 10.89 -1.67 9.04
CA ILE A 176 9.80 -0.69 8.91
C ILE A 176 8.62 -1.19 9.74
N GLU A 177 8.13 -0.34 10.63
CA GLU A 177 6.91 -0.61 11.38
C GLU A 177 5.67 -0.25 10.55
N LEU A 178 4.69 -1.15 10.57
CA LEU A 178 3.50 -1.05 9.74
C LEU A 178 2.27 -0.77 10.59
N HIS A 179 1.51 0.25 10.19
CA HIS A 179 0.29 0.68 10.83
C HIS A 179 -0.82 0.86 9.79
N CYS A 180 -2.09 0.69 10.21
CA CYS A 180 -3.21 1.06 9.37
C CYS A 180 -4.22 1.92 10.13
N ILE A 181 -4.90 2.78 9.39
CA ILE A 181 -5.99 3.64 9.89
C ILE A 181 -7.28 3.16 9.23
N LYS A 182 -8.29 2.88 10.05
CA LYS A 182 -9.61 2.50 9.54
C LYS A 182 -10.19 3.67 8.74
N ARG A 183 -10.61 3.38 7.52
CA ARG A 183 -11.30 4.36 6.67
C ARG A 183 -12.68 4.65 7.24
N THR A 184 -13.05 5.92 7.21
CA THR A 184 -14.42 6.39 7.51
C THR A 184 -15.06 6.85 6.21
N ASN A 185 -16.36 6.68 6.08
CA ASN A 185 -17.14 7.12 4.91
C ASN A 185 -17.66 8.54 5.05
N ASP A 186 -17.13 9.31 6.03
CA ASP A 186 -17.66 10.63 6.43
C ASP A 186 -17.01 11.79 5.66
N PHE A 187 -16.45 11.54 4.44
CA PHE A 187 -15.77 12.57 3.62
C PHE A 187 -16.23 12.55 2.17
#